data_1d514cfa185c7518f1f2de6e5b5f93ab
#
_entry.id   1d514cfa185c7518f1f2de6e5b5f93ab
#
_cell.length_a   1.000
_cell.length_b   1.000
_cell.length_c   1.000
_cell.angle_alpha   90.00
_cell.angle_beta   90.00
_cell.angle_gamma   90.00
#
_symmetry.space_group_name_H-M   'P 1'
#
loop_
_entity.id
_entity.type
_entity.pdbx_description
1 polymer ?
#
loop_
_entity_poly.entity_id
_entity_poly.type
_entity_poly.pdbx_seq_one_letter_code
_entity_poly.pdbx_strand_id
1 'polypeptide(L)'
;LLGTSSAPDAAAQMPGLDAPRVRAIPGEGTHPTVWVLGSSVNGARVAGRLGLPFAVASHFAPVQAEAAIATYRSVLESQAEEVQGAQALRPVPRVAAAVNVMVAPSQDEARFLFSTAMAAAARIVGNRPAPLDPPTEDPQAWRAYAPGREAAVETAMSLSFVGTADDVASRLRELADRWDLDEILVVTYAHDPALRRRSYELLAQAWTA
;
A
#
# COMPACT_ATOMS: atom_id res chain seq x y z
N LEU A 1 18.93 -8.35 1.89
CA LEU A 1 20.16 -8.54 2.64
C LEU A 1 20.92 -7.21 2.72
N LEU A 2 20.39 -6.30 3.54
CA LEU A 2 21.07 -5.07 3.90
C LEU A 2 22.03 -5.43 5.04
N GLY A 3 23.32 -5.36 4.77
CA GLY A 3 24.34 -5.73 5.72
C GLY A 3 24.33 -4.84 6.96
N THR A 4 23.72 -5.28 8.04
CA THR A 4 23.92 -4.72 9.35
C THR A 4 25.23 -5.31 9.91
N SER A 5 26.30 -4.58 9.76
CA SER A 5 27.62 -4.94 10.24
C SER A 5 27.78 -4.66 11.74
N SER A 6 26.99 -5.30 12.59
CA SER A 6 27.29 -5.33 14.03
C SER A 6 26.68 -6.51 14.79
N ALA A 7 26.08 -7.50 14.10
CA ALA A 7 25.92 -8.80 14.69
C ALA A 7 27.21 -9.60 14.48
N PRO A 8 27.72 -10.33 15.48
CA PRO A 8 28.86 -11.22 15.26
C PRO A 8 28.49 -12.20 14.15
N ASP A 9 29.37 -12.28 13.17
CA ASP A 9 29.25 -13.01 11.91
C ASP A 9 28.90 -14.50 12.16
N ALA A 10 27.65 -14.83 12.37
CA ALA A 10 27.18 -16.21 12.52
C ALA A 10 27.43 -17.04 11.24
N ALA A 11 27.71 -16.38 10.11
CA ALA A 11 28.12 -17.02 8.86
C ALA A 11 29.61 -17.40 8.84
N ALA A 12 30.41 -16.86 9.76
CA ALA A 12 31.86 -17.16 9.83
C ALA A 12 32.18 -18.52 10.44
N GLN A 13 31.18 -19.28 10.93
CA GLN A 13 31.36 -20.56 11.61
C GLN A 13 30.91 -21.78 10.80
N MET A 14 30.53 -21.63 9.52
CA MET A 14 30.31 -22.79 8.65
C MET A 14 31.57 -23.04 7.79
N PRO A 15 32.39 -24.06 8.11
CA PRO A 15 33.54 -24.43 7.30
C PRO A 15 33.04 -25.02 5.96
N GLY A 16 33.39 -24.40 4.84
CA GLY A 16 33.22 -24.97 3.51
C GLY A 16 32.34 -24.24 2.52
N LEU A 17 31.88 -23.03 2.78
CA LEU A 17 31.18 -22.20 1.82
C LEU A 17 32.02 -20.98 1.43
N ASP A 18 33.00 -21.17 0.55
CA ASP A 18 33.62 -20.10 -0.25
C ASP A 18 32.64 -19.59 -1.33
N ALA A 19 31.39 -19.35 -0.99
CA ALA A 19 30.48 -18.69 -1.89
C ALA A 19 30.86 -17.19 -1.96
N PRO A 20 30.97 -16.60 -3.16
CA PRO A 20 31.25 -15.19 -3.29
C PRO A 20 30.21 -14.40 -2.49
N ARG A 21 30.67 -13.59 -1.54
CA ARG A 21 29.79 -12.75 -0.73
C ARG A 21 29.03 -11.81 -1.65
N VAL A 22 27.70 -11.96 -1.71
CA VAL A 22 26.86 -11.03 -2.45
C VAL A 22 26.90 -9.69 -1.71
N ARG A 23 27.38 -8.65 -2.39
CA ARG A 23 27.43 -7.29 -1.86
C ARG A 23 26.29 -6.47 -2.43
N ALA A 24 25.62 -5.70 -1.58
CA ALA A 24 24.55 -4.78 -1.98
C ALA A 24 25.13 -3.42 -2.36
N ILE A 25 25.75 -3.31 -3.52
CA ILE A 25 26.31 -2.05 -4.01
C ILE A 25 25.26 -1.32 -4.86
N PRO A 26 25.00 -0.03 -4.60
CA PRO A 26 25.71 0.91 -3.70
C PRO A 26 25.16 0.99 -2.26
N GLY A 27 24.22 0.13 -1.87
CA GLY A 27 23.52 0.20 -0.58
C GLY A 27 24.35 -0.28 0.62
N GLU A 28 25.56 -0.81 0.42
CA GLU A 28 26.39 -1.31 1.50
C GLU A 28 26.78 -0.18 2.47
N GLY A 29 26.56 -0.41 3.78
CA GLY A 29 26.80 0.59 4.82
C GLY A 29 25.67 1.59 5.03
N THR A 30 24.57 1.50 4.27
CA THR A 30 23.35 2.29 4.52
C THR A 30 22.40 1.55 5.45
N HIS A 31 21.56 2.30 6.16
CA HIS A 31 20.55 1.77 7.09
C HIS A 31 19.15 2.34 6.74
N PRO A 32 18.57 1.97 5.58
CA PRO A 32 17.25 2.43 5.22
C PRO A 32 16.20 1.88 6.19
N THR A 33 15.15 2.66 6.44
CA THR A 33 13.98 2.16 7.17
C THR A 33 13.31 1.06 6.38
N VAL A 34 13.20 -0.13 6.96
CA VAL A 34 12.56 -1.29 6.35
C VAL A 34 11.09 -1.33 6.75
N TRP A 35 10.20 -1.46 5.77
CA TRP A 35 8.77 -1.64 5.97
C TRP A 35 8.35 -3.04 5.52
N VAL A 36 7.37 -3.62 6.21
CA VAL A 36 6.70 -4.84 5.75
C VAL A 36 5.45 -4.41 4.97
N LEU A 37 5.40 -4.73 3.69
CA LEU A 37 4.20 -4.55 2.87
C LEU A 37 3.40 -5.85 2.87
N GLY A 38 2.11 -5.77 3.18
CA GLY A 38 1.22 -6.93 3.18
C GLY A 38 -0.24 -6.56 2.97
N SER A 39 -1.04 -7.50 2.50
CA SER A 39 -2.49 -7.35 2.29
C SER A 39 -3.32 -8.28 3.18
N SER A 40 -2.70 -8.95 4.15
CA SER A 40 -3.34 -9.97 4.97
C SER A 40 -2.95 -9.89 6.44
N VAL A 41 -3.75 -10.49 7.28
CA VAL A 41 -3.50 -10.68 8.71
C VAL A 41 -2.15 -11.37 8.97
N ASN A 42 -1.72 -12.30 8.10
CA ASN A 42 -0.44 -12.98 8.25
C ASN A 42 0.75 -12.04 8.04
N GLY A 43 0.70 -11.17 7.01
CA GLY A 43 1.71 -10.15 6.79
C GLY A 43 1.82 -9.17 7.96
N ALA A 44 0.68 -8.75 8.48
CA ALA A 44 0.59 -7.90 9.67
C ALA A 44 1.22 -8.54 10.92
N ARG A 45 0.96 -9.84 11.13
CA ARG A 45 1.56 -10.60 12.24
C ARG A 45 3.07 -10.70 12.12
N VAL A 46 3.59 -10.88 10.90
CA VAL A 46 5.05 -10.87 10.66
C VAL A 46 5.64 -9.49 10.96
N ALA A 47 5.02 -8.41 10.46
CA ALA A 47 5.47 -7.05 10.74
C ALA A 47 5.52 -6.76 12.25
N GLY A 48 4.45 -7.11 12.97
CA GLY A 48 4.35 -6.94 14.41
C GLY A 48 5.45 -7.71 15.15
N ARG A 49 5.67 -8.99 14.82
CA ARG A 49 6.73 -9.82 15.45
C ARG A 49 8.13 -9.29 15.18
N LEU A 50 8.38 -8.70 14.04
CA LEU A 50 9.67 -8.08 13.71
C LEU A 50 9.82 -6.68 14.32
N GLY A 51 8.74 -6.09 14.85
CA GLY A 51 8.72 -4.70 15.33
C GLY A 51 8.97 -3.68 14.20
N LEU A 52 8.65 -4.03 12.96
CA LEU A 52 8.86 -3.17 11.79
C LEU A 52 7.58 -2.40 11.43
N PRO A 53 7.70 -1.20 10.83
CA PRO A 53 6.57 -0.50 10.24
C PRO A 53 5.80 -1.36 9.25
N PHE A 54 4.48 -1.22 9.23
CA PHE A 54 3.58 -2.01 8.39
C PHE A 54 2.83 -1.16 7.39
N ALA A 55 2.93 -1.50 6.11
CA ALA A 55 2.14 -0.90 5.04
C ALA A 55 1.08 -1.90 4.55
N VAL A 56 -0.20 -1.58 4.74
CA VAL A 56 -1.28 -2.43 4.26
C VAL A 56 -1.64 -2.09 2.82
N ALA A 57 -1.57 -3.10 1.94
CA ALA A 57 -1.93 -2.97 0.53
C ALA A 57 -3.46 -3.01 0.33
N SER A 58 -4.18 -2.09 0.96
CA SER A 58 -5.65 -2.07 0.99
C SER A 58 -6.29 -1.75 -0.37
N HIS A 59 -5.54 -1.17 -1.30
CA HIS A 59 -5.95 -0.98 -2.69
C HIS A 59 -6.11 -2.30 -3.48
N PHE A 60 -5.59 -3.42 -2.97
CA PHE A 60 -5.79 -4.76 -3.53
C PHE A 60 -6.77 -5.61 -2.71
N ALA A 61 -6.72 -5.51 -1.39
CA ALA A 61 -7.50 -6.34 -0.48
C ALA A 61 -8.15 -5.48 0.62
N PRO A 62 -9.09 -4.61 0.27
CA PRO A 62 -9.70 -3.67 1.21
C PRO A 62 -10.41 -4.37 2.37
N VAL A 63 -11.01 -5.52 2.12
CA VAL A 63 -11.79 -6.28 3.12
C VAL A 63 -10.97 -6.73 4.33
N GLN A 64 -9.67 -7.00 4.13
CA GLN A 64 -8.80 -7.46 5.21
C GLN A 64 -8.02 -6.33 5.91
N ALA A 65 -8.10 -5.11 5.40
CA ALA A 65 -7.24 -4.02 5.84
C ALA A 65 -7.38 -3.71 7.34
N GLU A 66 -8.60 -3.52 7.83
CA GLU A 66 -8.84 -3.22 9.25
C GLU A 66 -8.36 -4.35 10.16
N ALA A 67 -8.68 -5.60 9.81
CA ALA A 67 -8.25 -6.77 10.59
C ALA A 67 -6.72 -6.92 10.59
N ALA A 68 -6.06 -6.60 9.47
CA ALA A 68 -4.60 -6.62 9.39
C ALA A 68 -3.98 -5.54 10.29
N ILE A 69 -4.48 -4.30 10.24
CA ILE A 69 -4.00 -3.21 11.09
C ILE A 69 -4.20 -3.54 12.58
N ALA A 70 -5.39 -4.01 12.96
CA ALA A 70 -5.67 -4.42 14.34
C ALA A 70 -4.74 -5.54 14.81
N THR A 71 -4.50 -6.54 13.95
CA THR A 71 -3.57 -7.64 14.26
C THR A 71 -2.14 -7.15 14.45
N TYR A 72 -1.67 -6.23 13.59
CA TYR A 72 -0.34 -5.64 13.71
C TYR A 72 -0.14 -4.98 15.08
N ARG A 73 -1.09 -4.12 15.49
CA ARG A 73 -1.05 -3.42 16.77
C ARG A 73 -1.09 -4.37 17.96
N SER A 74 -2.02 -5.32 17.95
CA SER A 74 -2.13 -6.32 19.04
C SER A 74 -0.84 -7.12 19.22
N VAL A 75 -0.16 -7.51 18.14
CA VAL A 75 1.12 -8.23 18.23
C VAL A 75 2.22 -7.34 18.78
N LEU A 76 2.27 -6.05 18.43
CA LEU A 76 3.24 -5.10 18.99
C LEU A 76 3.02 -4.88 20.49
N GLU A 77 1.78 -4.72 20.92
CA GLU A 77 1.40 -4.55 22.33
C GLU A 77 1.84 -5.76 23.15
N SER A 78 1.51 -6.98 22.70
CA SER A 78 1.92 -8.22 23.38
C SER A 78 3.44 -8.34 23.52
N GLN A 79 4.20 -7.92 22.50
CA GLN A 79 5.67 -7.94 22.58
C GLN A 79 6.23 -6.86 23.52
N ALA A 80 5.58 -5.70 23.62
CA ALA A 80 6.00 -4.65 24.53
C ALA A 80 5.85 -5.09 26.00
N GLU A 81 4.84 -5.88 26.30
CA GLU A 81 4.61 -6.45 27.62
C GLU A 81 5.67 -7.52 27.99
N GLU A 82 6.08 -8.36 27.02
CA GLU A 82 7.08 -9.40 27.22
C GLU A 82 8.50 -8.86 27.44
N VAL A 83 8.81 -7.67 26.93
CA VAL A 83 10.16 -7.05 26.96
C VAL A 83 10.24 -5.91 27.97
N GLN A 84 9.69 -6.06 29.16
CA GLN A 84 9.94 -5.14 30.28
C GLN A 84 11.42 -5.23 30.70
N GLY A 85 12.27 -4.35 30.16
CA GLY A 85 13.64 -4.20 30.59
C GLY A 85 14.72 -3.98 29.51
N ALA A 86 14.45 -4.17 28.24
CA ALA A 86 15.40 -3.90 27.18
C ALA A 86 15.09 -2.56 26.51
N GLN A 87 15.86 -1.53 26.83
CA GLN A 87 15.89 -0.24 26.17
C GLN A 87 16.55 -0.39 24.77
N ALA A 88 15.93 -1.19 23.90
CA ALA A 88 16.32 -1.24 22.50
C ALA A 88 15.68 -0.05 21.77
N LEU A 89 16.46 0.65 20.96
CA LEU A 89 15.99 1.61 19.95
C LEU A 89 15.06 0.86 18.96
N ARG A 90 13.80 0.64 19.37
CA ARG A 90 12.79 0.09 18.47
C ARG A 90 12.35 1.19 17.51
N PRO A 91 12.26 0.91 16.21
CA PRO A 91 11.56 1.81 15.30
C PRO A 91 10.18 2.11 15.88
N VAL A 92 9.78 3.38 15.86
CA VAL A 92 8.41 3.75 16.25
C VAL A 92 7.46 2.98 15.35
N PRO A 93 6.51 2.21 15.92
CA PRO A 93 5.54 1.49 15.11
C PRO A 93 4.78 2.48 14.23
N ARG A 94 4.78 2.25 12.93
CA ARG A 94 4.10 3.11 11.96
C ARG A 94 3.20 2.26 11.09
N VAL A 95 2.03 2.79 10.77
CA VAL A 95 1.05 2.13 9.90
C VAL A 95 0.78 3.02 8.70
N ALA A 96 1.00 2.45 7.51
CA ALA A 96 0.60 3.08 6.26
C ALA A 96 -0.48 2.26 5.56
N ALA A 97 -1.41 2.91 4.87
CA ALA A 97 -2.40 2.25 4.02
C ALA A 97 -2.30 2.75 2.57
N ALA A 98 -2.30 1.82 1.62
CA ALA A 98 -2.34 2.16 0.21
C ALA A 98 -3.79 2.15 -0.30
N VAL A 99 -4.21 3.22 -0.99
CA VAL A 99 -5.58 3.42 -1.48
C VAL A 99 -5.60 3.85 -2.94
N ASN A 100 -6.66 3.49 -3.67
CA ASN A 100 -6.87 3.99 -5.02
C ASN A 100 -7.45 5.41 -4.98
N VAL A 101 -6.86 6.30 -5.76
CA VAL A 101 -7.29 7.71 -5.83
C VAL A 101 -7.39 8.16 -7.29
N MET A 102 -8.43 8.95 -7.59
CA MET A 102 -8.52 9.73 -8.82
C MET A 102 -9.13 11.08 -8.50
N VAL A 103 -8.33 12.13 -8.67
CA VAL A 103 -8.75 13.53 -8.47
C VAL A 103 -8.77 14.25 -9.80
N ALA A 104 -9.86 14.98 -10.04
CA ALA A 104 -10.03 15.87 -11.20
C ALA A 104 -10.77 17.16 -10.80
N PRO A 105 -10.81 18.19 -11.65
CA PRO A 105 -11.54 19.44 -11.39
C PRO A 105 -13.04 19.26 -11.10
N SER A 106 -13.64 18.19 -11.63
CA SER A 106 -15.04 17.85 -11.35
C SER A 106 -15.21 16.38 -11.00
N GLN A 107 -16.33 16.07 -10.35
CA GLN A 107 -16.70 14.70 -10.00
C GLN A 107 -16.90 13.82 -11.24
N ASP A 108 -17.47 14.38 -12.30
CA ASP A 108 -17.75 13.62 -13.53
C ASP A 108 -16.46 13.31 -14.29
N GLU A 109 -15.54 14.28 -14.38
CA GLU A 109 -14.21 14.04 -14.96
C GLU A 109 -13.42 12.99 -14.14
N ALA A 110 -13.46 13.06 -12.82
CA ALA A 110 -12.81 12.08 -11.97
C ALA A 110 -13.36 10.67 -12.21
N ARG A 111 -14.68 10.52 -12.33
CA ARG A 111 -15.33 9.23 -12.65
C ARG A 111 -14.97 8.72 -14.04
N PHE A 112 -14.99 9.61 -15.02
CA PHE A 112 -14.57 9.28 -16.38
C PHE A 112 -13.14 8.73 -16.38
N LEU A 113 -12.18 9.44 -15.79
CA LEU A 113 -10.78 9.00 -15.68
C LEU A 113 -10.62 7.71 -14.89
N PHE A 114 -11.41 7.52 -13.83
CA PHE A 114 -11.36 6.32 -12.98
C PHE A 114 -11.86 5.05 -13.69
N SER A 115 -12.57 5.17 -14.82
CA SER A 115 -12.97 4.03 -15.64
C SER A 115 -11.78 3.17 -16.09
N THR A 116 -10.61 3.79 -16.32
CA THR A 116 -9.33 3.11 -16.57
C THR A 116 -8.94 2.17 -15.42
N ALA A 117 -9.06 2.62 -14.16
CA ALA A 117 -8.75 1.81 -12.99
C ALA A 117 -9.73 0.64 -12.84
N MET A 118 -11.02 0.87 -13.09
CA MET A 118 -12.04 -0.18 -13.08
C MET A 118 -11.78 -1.24 -14.14
N ALA A 119 -11.41 -0.85 -15.36
CA ALA A 119 -11.04 -1.77 -16.42
C ALA A 119 -9.80 -2.59 -16.06
N ALA A 120 -8.77 -1.97 -15.50
CA ALA A 120 -7.55 -2.65 -15.05
C ALA A 120 -7.85 -3.67 -13.94
N ALA A 121 -8.64 -3.31 -12.93
CA ALA A 121 -9.07 -4.21 -11.87
C ALA A 121 -9.88 -5.40 -12.42
N ALA A 122 -10.82 -5.14 -13.33
CA ALA A 122 -11.63 -6.17 -13.96
C ALA A 122 -10.77 -7.15 -14.79
N ARG A 123 -9.76 -6.66 -15.51
CA ARG A 123 -8.81 -7.51 -16.24
C ARG A 123 -8.00 -8.40 -15.29
N ILE A 124 -7.57 -7.89 -14.14
CA ILE A 124 -6.86 -8.68 -13.12
C ILE A 124 -7.78 -9.76 -12.56
N VAL A 125 -9.00 -9.41 -12.14
CA VAL A 125 -10.00 -10.35 -11.61
C VAL A 125 -10.37 -11.40 -12.67
N GLY A 126 -10.48 -10.98 -13.95
CA GLY A 126 -10.73 -11.85 -15.09
C GLY A 126 -9.53 -12.71 -15.51
N ASN A 127 -8.37 -12.59 -14.84
CA ASN A 127 -7.12 -13.25 -15.17
C ASN A 127 -6.62 -12.95 -16.61
N ARG A 128 -6.81 -11.70 -17.04
CA ARG A 128 -6.40 -11.20 -18.37
C ARG A 128 -5.70 -9.83 -18.23
N PRO A 129 -4.56 -9.77 -17.50
CA PRO A 129 -3.85 -8.50 -17.34
C PRO A 129 -3.42 -7.95 -18.70
N ALA A 130 -3.54 -6.64 -18.85
CA ALA A 130 -3.17 -5.90 -20.05
C ALA A 130 -2.68 -4.49 -19.67
N PRO A 131 -2.08 -3.75 -20.58
CA PRO A 131 -1.84 -2.32 -20.40
C PRO A 131 -3.13 -1.57 -20.05
N LEU A 132 -3.00 -0.39 -19.45
CA LEU A 132 -4.15 0.44 -19.10
C LEU A 132 -4.94 0.85 -20.34
N ASP A 133 -6.26 0.65 -20.31
CA ASP A 133 -7.15 1.15 -21.35
C ASP A 133 -7.34 2.67 -21.22
N PRO A 134 -7.59 3.40 -22.32
CA PRO A 134 -8.10 4.77 -22.25
C PRO A 134 -9.40 4.84 -21.43
N PRO A 135 -9.71 5.98 -20.82
CA PRO A 135 -10.98 6.16 -20.12
C PRO A 135 -12.16 6.10 -21.09
N THR A 136 -13.33 5.72 -20.57
CA THR A 136 -14.57 5.58 -21.34
C THR A 136 -15.74 6.27 -20.64
N GLU A 137 -16.67 6.79 -21.44
CA GLU A 137 -17.93 7.38 -20.97
C GLU A 137 -18.92 6.32 -20.46
N ASP A 138 -18.76 5.06 -20.84
CA ASP A 138 -19.59 3.97 -20.32
C ASP A 138 -19.06 3.48 -18.95
N PRO A 139 -19.73 3.81 -17.85
CA PRO A 139 -19.29 3.42 -16.51
C PRO A 139 -19.38 1.91 -16.25
N GLN A 140 -20.00 1.14 -17.15
CA GLN A 140 -20.16 -0.33 -17.03
C GLN A 140 -19.25 -1.10 -18.00
N ALA A 141 -18.47 -0.44 -18.85
CA ALA A 141 -17.62 -1.10 -19.86
C ALA A 141 -16.67 -2.14 -19.26
N TRP A 142 -16.19 -1.92 -18.04
CA TRP A 142 -15.29 -2.86 -17.33
C TRP A 142 -15.90 -4.26 -17.09
N ARG A 143 -17.23 -4.38 -17.06
CA ARG A 143 -17.92 -5.65 -16.84
C ARG A 143 -17.60 -6.69 -17.90
N ALA A 144 -17.31 -6.25 -19.13
CA ALA A 144 -16.91 -7.12 -20.22
C ALA A 144 -15.60 -7.87 -19.98
N TYR A 145 -14.75 -7.40 -19.06
CA TYR A 145 -13.46 -8.00 -18.75
C TYR A 145 -13.52 -9.05 -17.64
N ALA A 146 -14.59 -9.06 -16.83
CA ALA A 146 -14.76 -9.99 -15.72
C ALA A 146 -16.21 -10.53 -15.63
N PRO A 147 -16.76 -11.14 -16.70
CA PRO A 147 -18.15 -11.61 -16.71
C PRO A 147 -18.39 -12.65 -15.60
N GLY A 148 -19.44 -12.43 -14.81
CA GLY A 148 -19.79 -13.27 -13.66
C GLY A 148 -18.90 -13.08 -12.43
N ARG A 149 -17.99 -12.09 -12.44
CA ARG A 149 -17.10 -11.74 -11.33
C ARG A 149 -17.21 -10.27 -10.92
N GLU A 150 -18.29 -9.61 -11.30
CA GLU A 150 -18.51 -8.17 -11.10
C GLU A 150 -18.41 -7.79 -9.61
N ALA A 151 -19.02 -8.59 -8.74
CA ALA A 151 -18.93 -8.36 -7.29
C ALA A 151 -17.49 -8.42 -6.75
N ALA A 152 -16.63 -9.26 -7.32
CA ALA A 152 -15.22 -9.31 -6.92
C ALA A 152 -14.46 -8.06 -7.34
N VAL A 153 -14.77 -7.49 -8.52
CA VAL A 153 -14.19 -6.22 -8.97
C VAL A 153 -14.66 -5.07 -8.09
N GLU A 154 -15.97 -4.98 -7.82
CA GLU A 154 -16.53 -3.96 -6.95
C GLU A 154 -15.94 -4.04 -5.54
N THR A 155 -15.76 -5.25 -5.01
CA THR A 155 -15.09 -5.47 -3.71
C THR A 155 -13.64 -5.02 -3.74
N ALA A 156 -12.88 -5.40 -4.77
CA ALA A 156 -11.47 -5.00 -4.89
C ALA A 156 -11.30 -3.48 -4.99
N MET A 157 -12.27 -2.78 -5.59
CA MET A 157 -12.24 -1.33 -5.79
C MET A 157 -13.04 -0.56 -4.73
N SER A 158 -13.56 -1.21 -3.69
CA SER A 158 -14.42 -0.59 -2.66
C SER A 158 -13.70 0.50 -1.86
N LEU A 159 -12.39 0.42 -1.71
CA LEU A 159 -11.57 1.45 -1.06
C LEU A 159 -10.91 2.35 -2.11
N SER A 160 -11.73 3.09 -2.83
CA SER A 160 -11.29 4.05 -3.85
C SER A 160 -11.89 5.42 -3.58
N PHE A 161 -11.06 6.45 -3.75
CA PHE A 161 -11.40 7.84 -3.51
C PHE A 161 -11.38 8.60 -4.83
N VAL A 162 -12.56 8.91 -5.34
CA VAL A 162 -12.75 9.51 -6.67
C VAL A 162 -13.58 10.77 -6.52
N GLY A 163 -13.09 11.89 -7.04
CA GLY A 163 -13.81 13.16 -6.93
C GLY A 163 -12.96 14.41 -7.10
N THR A 164 -13.45 15.51 -6.57
CA THR A 164 -12.69 16.76 -6.47
C THR A 164 -11.63 16.67 -5.38
N ALA A 165 -10.65 17.57 -5.42
CA ALA A 165 -9.53 17.55 -4.49
C ALA A 165 -9.97 17.67 -3.02
N ASP A 166 -10.89 18.60 -2.73
CA ASP A 166 -11.37 18.83 -1.36
C ASP A 166 -12.19 17.65 -0.82
N ASP A 167 -13.08 17.07 -1.63
CA ASP A 167 -13.86 15.88 -1.25
C ASP A 167 -12.93 14.70 -0.95
N VAL A 168 -11.99 14.42 -1.85
CA VAL A 168 -11.06 13.30 -1.69
C VAL A 168 -10.15 13.52 -0.48
N ALA A 169 -9.60 14.72 -0.30
CA ALA A 169 -8.76 15.03 0.85
C ALA A 169 -9.50 14.87 2.19
N SER A 170 -10.75 15.33 2.27
CA SER A 170 -11.60 15.15 3.47
C SER A 170 -11.79 13.67 3.80
N ARG A 171 -12.20 12.88 2.81
CA ARG A 171 -12.46 11.44 2.99
C ARG A 171 -11.19 10.64 3.31
N LEU A 172 -10.03 11.06 2.81
CA LEU A 172 -8.76 10.45 3.17
C LEU A 172 -8.35 10.79 4.61
N ARG A 173 -8.60 12.02 5.09
CA ARG A 173 -8.38 12.37 6.50
C ARG A 173 -9.29 11.56 7.42
N GLU A 174 -10.57 11.40 7.08
CA GLU A 174 -11.50 10.54 7.82
C GLU A 174 -11.04 9.08 7.87
N LEU A 175 -10.44 8.56 6.78
CA LEU A 175 -9.84 7.23 6.76
C LEU A 175 -8.62 7.17 7.68
N ALA A 176 -7.73 8.17 7.62
CA ALA A 176 -6.54 8.25 8.44
C ALA A 176 -6.90 8.25 9.93
N ASP A 177 -7.86 9.06 10.32
CA ASP A 177 -8.35 9.14 11.70
C ASP A 177 -8.99 7.82 12.16
N ARG A 178 -9.87 7.24 11.33
CA ARG A 178 -10.56 5.98 11.66
C ARG A 178 -9.60 4.81 11.83
N TRP A 179 -8.57 4.72 10.99
CA TRP A 179 -7.60 3.63 11.04
C TRP A 179 -6.35 4.00 11.83
N ASP A 180 -6.27 5.23 12.36
CA ASP A 180 -5.10 5.77 13.09
C ASP A 180 -3.82 5.53 12.27
N LEU A 181 -3.79 6.08 11.05
CA LEU A 181 -2.69 5.92 10.10
C LEU A 181 -1.64 7.01 10.26
N ASP A 182 -0.38 6.64 10.19
CA ASP A 182 0.74 7.59 10.09
C ASP A 182 0.93 8.10 8.66
N GLU A 183 0.62 7.26 7.66
CA GLU A 183 0.84 7.59 6.25
C GLU A 183 -0.27 7.00 5.36
N ILE A 184 -0.63 7.72 4.30
CA ILE A 184 -1.46 7.22 3.21
C ILE A 184 -0.65 7.20 1.92
N LEU A 185 -0.60 6.04 1.27
CA LEU A 185 0.02 5.84 -0.03
C LEU A 185 -1.05 5.89 -1.10
N VAL A 186 -1.06 6.93 -1.92
CA VAL A 186 -2.06 7.06 -2.99
C VAL A 186 -1.58 6.43 -4.29
N VAL A 187 -2.44 5.63 -4.89
CA VAL A 187 -2.19 4.95 -6.17
C VAL A 187 -3.20 5.46 -7.18
N THR A 188 -2.72 5.98 -8.31
CA THR A 188 -3.57 6.52 -9.37
C THR A 188 -3.31 5.81 -10.69
N TYR A 189 -4.32 5.08 -11.16
CA TYR A 189 -4.32 4.42 -12.47
C TYR A 189 -4.97 5.34 -13.50
N ALA A 190 -4.17 6.12 -14.21
CA ALA A 190 -4.60 6.93 -15.34
C ALA A 190 -3.85 6.50 -16.60
N HIS A 191 -4.56 6.40 -17.73
CA HIS A 191 -3.97 6.05 -19.02
C HIS A 191 -2.97 7.13 -19.48
N ASP A 192 -3.35 8.41 -19.34
CA ASP A 192 -2.47 9.54 -19.66
C ASP A 192 -1.60 9.89 -18.43
N PRO A 193 -0.25 9.84 -18.57
CA PRO A 193 0.67 10.21 -17.50
C PRO A 193 0.55 11.67 -17.04
N ALA A 194 0.12 12.60 -17.91
CA ALA A 194 -0.08 14.00 -17.54
C ALA A 194 -1.29 14.16 -16.62
N LEU A 195 -2.39 13.44 -16.89
CA LEU A 195 -3.58 13.44 -16.05
C LEU A 195 -3.31 12.74 -14.70
N ARG A 196 -2.50 11.68 -14.69
CA ARG A 196 -2.03 11.06 -13.44
C ARG A 196 -1.28 12.05 -12.56
N ARG A 197 -0.31 12.78 -13.12
CA ARG A 197 0.44 13.81 -12.40
C ARG A 197 -0.47 14.92 -11.90
N ARG A 198 -1.40 15.40 -12.74
CA ARG A 198 -2.39 16.41 -12.35
C ARG A 198 -3.26 15.96 -11.16
N SER A 199 -3.67 14.70 -11.13
CA SER A 199 -4.44 14.14 -10.01
C SER A 199 -3.64 14.23 -8.70
N TYR A 200 -2.35 13.91 -8.71
CA TYR A 200 -1.48 14.06 -7.53
C TYR A 200 -1.28 15.52 -7.13
N GLU A 201 -1.07 16.41 -8.09
CA GLU A 201 -0.88 17.85 -7.83
C GLU A 201 -2.11 18.48 -7.17
N LEU A 202 -3.31 18.17 -7.69
CA LEU A 202 -4.58 18.64 -7.14
C LEU A 202 -4.79 18.13 -5.71
N LEU A 203 -4.55 16.83 -5.49
CA LEU A 203 -4.68 16.27 -4.14
C LEU A 203 -3.67 16.88 -3.17
N ALA A 204 -2.41 17.04 -3.57
CA ALA A 204 -1.37 17.61 -2.71
C ALA A 204 -1.71 19.04 -2.27
N GLN A 205 -2.25 19.86 -3.17
CA GLN A 205 -2.69 21.21 -2.85
C GLN A 205 -3.80 21.22 -1.78
N ALA A 206 -4.81 20.37 -1.92
CA ALA A 206 -5.90 20.27 -0.94
C ALA A 206 -5.49 19.56 0.36
N TRP A 207 -4.45 18.73 0.34
CA TRP A 207 -3.93 18.06 1.52
C TRP A 207 -3.18 18.99 2.45
N THR A 208 -2.48 19.99 1.88
CA THR A 208 -1.66 20.95 2.63
C THR A 208 -2.39 22.25 2.98
N ALA A 209 -3.59 22.47 2.45
CA ALA A 209 -4.45 23.61 2.77
C ALA A 209 -5.18 23.39 4.11
#